data_1af210e42d41f2b41613da35a2b899b8
#
_entry.id   1af210e42d41f2b41613da35a2b899b8
#
_cell.length_a   1.000
_cell.length_b   1.000
_cell.length_c   1.000
_cell.angle_alpha   90.00
_cell.angle_beta   90.00
_cell.angle_gamma   90.00
#
_symmetry.space_group_name_H-M   'P 1'
#
loop_
_entity.id
_entity.type
_entity.pdbx_description
1 polymer ?
#
loop_
_entity_poly.entity_id
_entity_poly.type
_entity_poly.pdbx_seq_one_letter_code
_entity_poly.pdbx_strand_id
1 'polypeptide(L)'
;VYLIYGRETYYSSVCLQRLLSKLVKKGTESFNFRKFDGAGLDMVAVRTECESLPLMADYKCVLIQNPNLEKFPAADLEILSEIMEDPNPTTVLILYVSSYDLNPKKNARLKKLMDQIARVGIVADIQPKSQAELIKLIRQKCQKAGCSIDQVTCSILIDRCGTAMETLMRETDKLIAYRMQGDITRADVELVTHKSLESSIFDLSKALLGSGGRTRAFQILNDLFTQREEPTRILSVLSGSFIDLYRAKAAHNAGKTANDLLSIYQYGKRQFLVNNAFRDVPRYSMRMLRGSL
;
A
#
# COMPACT_ATOMS: atom_id res chain seq x y z
N VAL A 1 -6.44 -6.83 22.71
CA VAL A 1 -5.30 -7.16 21.84
C VAL A 1 -5.62 -6.76 20.40
N TYR A 2 -4.65 -6.23 19.66
CA TYR A 2 -4.78 -5.89 18.24
C TYR A 2 -3.65 -6.57 17.46
N LEU A 3 -3.98 -7.19 16.32
CA LEU A 3 -3.00 -7.58 15.31
C LEU A 3 -3.29 -6.76 14.05
N ILE A 4 -2.36 -5.90 13.65
CA ILE A 4 -2.45 -5.07 12.44
C ILE A 4 -1.37 -5.55 11.48
N TYR A 5 -1.77 -6.04 10.30
CA TYR A 5 -0.86 -6.54 9.29
C TYR A 5 -1.42 -6.32 7.88
N GLY A 6 -0.64 -6.64 6.85
CA GLY A 6 -1.07 -6.59 5.46
C GLY A 6 -0.13 -5.77 4.57
N ARG A 7 -0.38 -5.84 3.26
CA ARG A 7 0.51 -5.27 2.24
C ARG A 7 0.37 -3.74 2.08
N GLU A 8 -0.71 -3.14 2.57
CA GLU A 8 -0.91 -1.68 2.49
C GLU A 8 -0.31 -0.99 3.72
N THR A 9 0.99 -0.76 3.67
CA THR A 9 1.78 -0.24 4.80
C THR A 9 1.44 1.18 5.21
N TYR A 10 1.07 2.06 4.27
CA TYR A 10 0.66 3.42 4.60
C TYR A 10 -0.62 3.45 5.42
N TYR A 11 -1.65 2.74 4.95
CA TYR A 11 -2.93 2.73 5.66
C TYR A 11 -2.85 2.01 7.00
N SER A 12 -2.05 0.95 7.11
CA SER A 12 -1.78 0.27 8.37
C SER A 12 -1.07 1.17 9.38
N SER A 13 -0.10 1.97 8.92
CA SER A 13 0.58 2.96 9.78
C SER A 13 -0.36 4.08 10.24
N VAL A 14 -1.24 4.57 9.36
CA VAL A 14 -2.27 5.56 9.73
C VAL A 14 -3.25 4.98 10.75
N CYS A 15 -3.66 3.71 10.59
CA CYS A 15 -4.52 3.03 11.57
C CYS A 15 -3.82 2.90 12.92
N LEU A 16 -2.55 2.47 12.95
CA LEU A 16 -1.75 2.40 14.16
C LEU A 16 -1.64 3.76 14.85
N GLN A 17 -1.27 4.81 14.12
CA GLN A 17 -1.14 6.16 14.67
C GLN A 17 -2.45 6.69 15.26
N ARG A 18 -3.57 6.46 14.57
CA ARG A 18 -4.90 6.82 15.08
C ARG A 18 -5.29 6.05 16.35
N LEU A 19 -4.93 4.77 16.42
CA LEU A 19 -5.16 3.95 17.59
C LEU A 19 -4.32 4.46 18.77
N LEU A 20 -3.02 4.67 18.57
CA LEU A 20 -2.12 5.20 19.58
C LEU A 20 -2.56 6.58 20.08
N SER A 21 -2.96 7.49 19.18
CA SER A 21 -3.41 8.83 19.56
C SER A 21 -4.68 8.85 20.42
N LYS A 22 -5.49 7.78 20.38
CA LYS A 22 -6.68 7.62 21.21
C LYS A 22 -6.38 6.96 22.55
N LEU A 23 -5.40 6.05 22.58
CA LEU A 23 -5.10 5.23 23.76
C LEU A 23 -4.05 5.86 24.65
N VAL A 24 -3.06 6.53 24.05
CA VAL A 24 -1.93 7.11 24.79
C VAL A 24 -2.23 8.59 25.08
N LYS A 25 -2.41 8.91 26.37
CA LYS A 25 -2.68 10.28 26.82
C LYS A 25 -1.41 11.12 26.66
N LYS A 26 -1.57 12.31 26.06
CA LYS A 26 -0.45 13.26 25.88
C LYS A 26 0.20 13.64 27.20
N GLY A 27 1.53 13.62 27.23
CA GLY A 27 2.33 13.92 28.43
C GLY A 27 2.55 12.74 29.37
N THR A 28 1.98 11.56 29.06
CA THR A 28 2.17 10.34 29.86
C THR A 28 2.82 9.21 29.07
N GLU A 29 3.31 9.50 27.86
CA GLU A 29 3.85 8.52 26.93
C GLU A 29 5.01 7.71 27.53
N SER A 30 5.89 8.36 28.29
CA SER A 30 7.05 7.71 28.93
C SER A 30 6.65 6.61 29.92
N PHE A 31 5.46 6.69 30.51
CA PHE A 31 4.96 5.73 31.50
C PHE A 31 3.98 4.72 30.87
N ASN A 32 3.15 5.17 29.93
CA ASN A 32 2.00 4.41 29.43
C ASN A 32 2.17 3.87 28.02
N PHE A 33 3.30 4.16 27.34
CA PHE A 33 3.59 3.60 26.03
C PHE A 33 4.95 2.89 26.04
N ARG A 34 4.93 1.61 25.73
CA ARG A 34 6.14 0.81 25.52
C ARG A 34 6.16 0.22 24.14
N LYS A 35 7.30 0.37 23.48
CA LYS A 35 7.53 -0.18 22.16
C LYS A 35 8.66 -1.20 22.22
N PHE A 36 8.39 -2.38 21.68
CA PHE A 36 9.36 -3.46 21.48
C PHE A 36 9.59 -3.69 19.99
N ASP A 37 10.83 -3.98 19.61
CA ASP A 37 11.16 -4.44 18.28
C ASP A 37 11.03 -5.96 18.24
N GLY A 38 10.48 -6.49 17.14
CA GLY A 38 10.38 -7.94 16.95
C GLY A 38 11.72 -8.65 16.77
N ALA A 39 12.79 -7.91 16.44
CA ALA A 39 14.16 -8.43 16.43
C ALA A 39 14.71 -8.41 17.85
N GLY A 40 14.99 -9.60 18.41
CA GLY A 40 15.49 -9.74 19.79
C GLY A 40 14.42 -9.48 20.87
N LEU A 41 13.18 -9.79 20.56
CA LEU A 41 12.03 -9.59 21.42
C LEU A 41 12.18 -10.39 22.73
N ASP A 42 12.04 -9.72 23.86
CA ASP A 42 11.96 -10.32 25.19
C ASP A 42 10.47 -10.38 25.63
N MET A 43 9.88 -11.56 25.51
CA MET A 43 8.47 -11.76 25.87
C MET A 43 8.19 -11.71 27.38
N VAL A 44 9.21 -11.93 28.22
CA VAL A 44 9.07 -11.75 29.68
C VAL A 44 8.93 -10.27 30.02
N ALA A 45 9.75 -9.42 29.38
CA ALA A 45 9.61 -7.97 29.50
C ALA A 45 8.27 -7.46 28.95
N VAL A 46 7.80 -8.02 27.83
CA VAL A 46 6.46 -7.69 27.27
C VAL A 46 5.36 -8.05 28.27
N ARG A 47 5.40 -9.22 28.89
CA ARG A 47 4.44 -9.65 29.90
C ARG A 47 4.43 -8.67 31.09
N THR A 48 5.60 -8.38 31.64
CA THR A 48 5.75 -7.44 32.76
C THR A 48 5.11 -6.07 32.44
N GLU A 49 5.32 -5.56 31.22
CA GLU A 49 4.71 -4.31 30.79
C GLU A 49 3.19 -4.44 30.57
N CYS A 50 2.70 -5.60 30.14
CA CYS A 50 1.26 -5.83 29.99
C CYS A 50 0.52 -5.95 31.33
N GLU A 51 1.18 -6.49 32.36
CA GLU A 51 0.62 -6.64 33.71
C GLU A 51 0.65 -5.36 34.53
N SER A 52 1.53 -4.42 34.18
CA SER A 52 1.68 -3.16 34.93
C SER A 52 0.52 -2.20 34.67
N LEU A 53 0.12 -1.45 35.72
CA LEU A 53 -0.97 -0.50 35.65
C LEU A 53 -0.57 0.80 34.95
N PRO A 54 -1.52 1.49 34.27
CA PRO A 54 -1.28 2.82 33.70
C PRO A 54 -1.10 3.85 34.81
N LEU A 55 -0.28 4.88 34.52
CA LEU A 55 -0.04 6.00 35.43
C LEU A 55 -0.68 7.27 34.88
N MET A 56 -1.62 7.85 35.62
CA MET A 56 -2.36 9.10 35.24
C MET A 56 -3.07 9.02 33.87
N ALA A 57 -3.43 7.81 33.44
CA ALA A 57 -4.14 7.54 32.20
C ALA A 57 -5.07 6.32 32.37
N ASP A 58 -6.05 6.20 31.48
CA ASP A 58 -7.01 5.10 31.51
C ASP A 58 -6.41 3.80 30.97
N TYR A 59 -5.44 3.92 30.02
CA TYR A 59 -4.84 2.77 29.36
C TYR A 59 -3.33 2.88 29.29
N LYS A 60 -2.70 1.71 29.37
CA LYS A 60 -1.32 1.46 28.97
C LYS A 60 -1.30 0.78 27.60
N CYS A 61 -0.36 1.17 26.76
CA CYS A 61 -0.24 0.64 25.40
C CYS A 61 1.13 -0.02 25.21
N VAL A 62 1.13 -1.30 24.88
CA VAL A 62 2.33 -2.08 24.57
C VAL A 62 2.31 -2.41 23.07
N LEU A 63 3.29 -1.92 22.32
CA LEU A 63 3.43 -2.14 20.88
C LEU A 63 4.61 -3.06 20.59
N ILE A 64 4.36 -4.19 19.93
CA ILE A 64 5.41 -5.04 19.36
C ILE A 64 5.44 -4.78 17.85
N GLN A 65 6.54 -4.20 17.37
CA GLN A 65 6.72 -3.88 15.96
C GLN A 65 7.46 -4.99 15.23
N ASN A 66 6.86 -5.51 14.17
CA ASN A 66 7.42 -6.55 13.29
C ASN A 66 7.88 -7.84 14.03
N PRO A 67 7.09 -8.39 14.99
CA PRO A 67 7.40 -9.68 15.57
C PRO A 67 7.35 -10.75 14.49
N ASN A 68 8.30 -11.71 14.48
CA ASN A 68 8.30 -12.78 13.51
C ASN A 68 7.30 -13.88 13.91
N LEU A 69 6.01 -13.61 13.74
CA LEU A 69 4.92 -14.49 14.19
C LEU A 69 4.93 -15.90 13.54
N GLU A 70 5.53 -16.03 12.35
CA GLU A 70 5.63 -17.34 11.67
C GLU A 70 6.69 -18.25 12.32
N LYS A 71 7.71 -17.66 12.90
CA LYS A 71 8.85 -18.36 13.56
C LYS A 71 8.94 -18.05 15.05
N PHE A 72 7.84 -17.63 15.66
CA PHE A 72 7.82 -17.32 17.09
C PHE A 72 8.23 -18.56 17.90
N PRO A 73 9.18 -18.47 18.86
CA PRO A 73 9.56 -19.57 19.72
C PRO A 73 8.34 -20.14 20.48
N ALA A 74 8.39 -21.41 20.84
CA ALA A 74 7.25 -22.03 21.56
C ALA A 74 7.02 -21.37 22.93
N ALA A 75 8.10 -21.06 23.65
CA ALA A 75 8.03 -20.36 24.94
C ALA A 75 7.42 -18.97 24.82
N ASP A 76 7.76 -18.22 23.75
CA ASP A 76 7.21 -16.88 23.52
C ASP A 76 5.72 -16.92 23.16
N LEU A 77 5.28 -17.98 22.43
CA LEU A 77 3.85 -18.19 22.16
C LEU A 77 3.07 -18.56 23.41
N GLU A 78 3.67 -19.31 24.33
CA GLU A 78 3.07 -19.65 25.59
C GLU A 78 2.81 -18.37 26.43
N ILE A 79 3.84 -17.53 26.58
CA ILE A 79 3.70 -16.23 27.25
C ILE A 79 2.64 -15.35 26.57
N LEU A 80 2.63 -15.30 25.23
CA LEU A 80 1.60 -14.53 24.51
C LEU A 80 0.20 -15.11 24.74
N SER A 81 0.06 -16.44 24.83
CA SER A 81 -1.22 -17.10 25.14
C SER A 81 -1.68 -16.78 26.55
N GLU A 82 -0.79 -16.81 27.55
CA GLU A 82 -1.09 -16.41 28.93
C GLU A 82 -1.60 -14.97 29.02
N ILE A 83 -0.94 -14.01 28.33
CA ILE A 83 -1.40 -12.62 28.25
C ILE A 83 -2.79 -12.52 27.63
N MET A 84 -3.13 -13.40 26.67
CA MET A 84 -4.43 -13.38 25.99
C MET A 84 -5.53 -14.10 26.79
N GLU A 85 -5.18 -15.06 27.65
CA GLU A 85 -6.14 -15.81 28.49
C GLU A 85 -6.64 -14.95 29.67
N ASP A 86 -5.75 -14.14 30.27
CA ASP A 86 -6.08 -13.20 31.34
C ASP A 86 -5.59 -11.78 30.99
N PRO A 87 -6.23 -11.09 30.02
CA PRO A 87 -5.78 -9.80 29.58
C PRO A 87 -6.10 -8.71 30.61
N ASN A 88 -5.08 -7.97 31.03
CA ASN A 88 -5.29 -6.78 31.88
C ASN A 88 -6.22 -5.78 31.16
N PRO A 89 -7.40 -5.44 31.74
CA PRO A 89 -8.39 -4.59 31.07
C PRO A 89 -7.92 -3.17 30.83
N THR A 90 -6.88 -2.71 31.54
CA THR A 90 -6.29 -1.38 31.37
C THR A 90 -5.09 -1.37 30.40
N THR A 91 -4.71 -2.52 29.82
CA THR A 91 -3.58 -2.63 28.90
C THR A 91 -4.03 -3.03 27.50
N VAL A 92 -3.54 -2.31 26.51
CA VAL A 92 -3.76 -2.59 25.09
C VAL A 92 -2.47 -3.08 24.46
N LEU A 93 -2.43 -4.39 24.15
CA LEU A 93 -1.33 -5.00 23.38
C LEU A 93 -1.59 -4.89 21.89
N ILE A 94 -0.62 -4.35 21.13
CA ILE A 94 -0.68 -4.19 19.68
C ILE A 94 0.48 -4.95 19.04
N LEU A 95 0.17 -5.92 18.19
CA LEU A 95 1.10 -6.60 17.30
C LEU A 95 1.01 -5.91 15.93
N TYR A 96 2.06 -5.23 15.49
CA TYR A 96 2.08 -4.52 14.21
C TYR A 96 3.11 -5.11 13.27
N VAL A 97 2.66 -5.66 12.15
CA VAL A 97 3.50 -6.29 11.13
C VAL A 97 3.40 -5.52 9.83
N SER A 98 4.49 -4.85 9.44
CA SER A 98 4.58 -4.04 8.21
C SER A 98 5.77 -4.38 7.31
N SER A 99 6.73 -5.17 7.79
CA SER A 99 7.97 -5.47 7.06
C SER A 99 7.89 -6.74 6.21
N TYR A 100 6.89 -7.58 6.43
CA TYR A 100 6.70 -8.84 5.70
C TYR A 100 5.21 -9.23 5.66
N ASP A 101 4.87 -10.14 4.72
CA ASP A 101 3.51 -10.63 4.56
C ASP A 101 3.24 -11.81 5.49
N LEU A 102 2.13 -11.77 6.22
CA LEU A 102 1.60 -12.92 6.95
C LEU A 102 0.66 -13.73 6.05
N ASN A 103 0.90 -15.04 5.97
CA ASN A 103 0.04 -15.92 5.18
C ASN A 103 -0.55 -17.06 6.04
N PRO A 104 -1.68 -16.84 6.72
CA PRO A 104 -2.30 -17.84 7.58
C PRO A 104 -2.79 -19.08 6.81
N LYS A 105 -3.01 -18.96 5.49
CA LYS A 105 -3.42 -20.10 4.65
C LYS A 105 -2.30 -21.14 4.45
N LYS A 106 -1.05 -20.71 4.54
CA LYS A 106 0.14 -21.56 4.36
C LYS A 106 0.77 -22.02 5.69
N ASN A 107 0.37 -21.42 6.82
CA ASN A 107 0.95 -21.68 8.12
C ASN A 107 -0.17 -21.93 9.17
N ALA A 108 -0.41 -23.21 9.50
CA ALA A 108 -1.46 -23.60 10.44
C ALA A 108 -1.23 -23.05 11.86
N ARG A 109 0.05 -22.92 12.28
CA ARG A 109 0.42 -22.36 13.59
C ARG A 109 0.06 -20.87 13.66
N LEU A 110 0.39 -20.11 12.60
CA LEU A 110 0.02 -18.72 12.48
C LEU A 110 -1.50 -18.54 12.48
N LYS A 111 -2.23 -19.40 11.74
CA LYS A 111 -3.69 -19.37 11.72
C LYS A 111 -4.27 -19.57 13.12
N LYS A 112 -3.78 -20.58 13.87
CA LYS A 112 -4.22 -20.84 15.25
C LYS A 112 -3.98 -19.61 16.15
N LEU A 113 -2.82 -18.97 16.06
CA LEU A 113 -2.51 -17.77 16.82
C LEU A 113 -3.46 -16.61 16.45
N MET A 114 -3.72 -16.39 15.16
CA MET A 114 -4.65 -15.34 14.72
C MET A 114 -6.08 -15.62 15.18
N ASP A 115 -6.52 -16.88 15.18
CA ASP A 115 -7.83 -17.28 15.70
C ASP A 115 -7.92 -17.04 17.23
N GLN A 116 -6.83 -17.26 17.99
CA GLN A 116 -6.76 -16.93 19.41
C GLN A 116 -6.85 -15.41 19.62
N ILE A 117 -6.08 -14.61 18.88
CA ILE A 117 -6.16 -13.14 18.96
C ILE A 117 -7.56 -12.64 18.61
N ALA A 118 -8.22 -13.23 17.61
CA ALA A 118 -9.56 -12.81 17.18
C ALA A 118 -10.65 -13.08 18.24
N ARG A 119 -10.43 -14.00 19.21
CA ARG A 119 -11.37 -14.27 20.32
C ARG A 119 -11.34 -13.17 21.39
N VAL A 120 -10.16 -12.56 21.63
CA VAL A 120 -9.94 -11.59 22.70
C VAL A 120 -9.66 -10.17 22.18
N GLY A 121 -9.62 -9.99 20.88
CA GLY A 121 -9.21 -8.74 20.27
C GLY A 121 -9.61 -8.60 18.81
N ILE A 122 -8.84 -7.82 18.05
CA ILE A 122 -9.11 -7.50 16.65
C ILE A 122 -7.92 -7.90 15.79
N VAL A 123 -8.19 -8.65 14.74
CA VAL A 123 -7.24 -8.97 13.66
C VAL A 123 -7.58 -8.14 12.42
N ALA A 124 -6.72 -7.18 12.08
CA ALA A 124 -6.90 -6.27 10.96
C ALA A 124 -5.94 -6.60 9.82
N ASP A 125 -6.47 -7.22 8.75
CA ASP A 125 -5.74 -7.47 7.50
C ASP A 125 -5.94 -6.28 6.55
N ILE A 126 -4.89 -5.47 6.37
CA ILE A 126 -4.94 -4.23 5.56
C ILE A 126 -4.30 -4.48 4.21
N GLN A 127 -5.13 -4.83 3.26
CA GLN A 127 -4.71 -5.12 1.89
C GLN A 127 -4.80 -3.88 0.97
N PRO A 128 -4.01 -3.85 -0.13
CA PRO A 128 -4.13 -2.82 -1.15
C PRO A 128 -5.57 -2.72 -1.68
N LYS A 129 -6.03 -1.50 -1.86
CA LYS A 129 -7.37 -1.21 -2.30
C LYS A 129 -7.52 -1.42 -3.81
N SER A 130 -8.69 -1.91 -4.22
CA SER A 130 -9.11 -1.92 -5.61
C SER A 130 -9.26 -0.50 -6.16
N GLN A 131 -9.24 -0.35 -7.49
CA GLN A 131 -9.43 0.96 -8.13
C GLN A 131 -10.76 1.62 -7.72
N ALA A 132 -11.84 0.84 -7.61
CA ALA A 132 -13.14 1.34 -7.18
C ALA A 132 -13.11 1.87 -5.74
N GLU A 133 -12.43 1.17 -4.83
CA GLU A 133 -12.24 1.63 -3.45
C GLU A 133 -11.35 2.87 -3.36
N LEU A 134 -10.29 2.96 -4.18
CA LEU A 134 -9.44 4.15 -4.28
C LEU A 134 -10.25 5.37 -4.73
N ILE A 135 -11.05 5.23 -5.77
CA ILE A 135 -11.97 6.28 -6.25
C ILE A 135 -12.91 6.74 -5.13
N LYS A 136 -13.50 5.79 -4.41
CA LYS A 136 -14.39 6.09 -3.27
C LYS A 136 -13.67 6.90 -2.19
N LEU A 137 -12.43 6.52 -1.84
CA LEU A 137 -11.63 7.20 -0.83
C LEU A 137 -11.23 8.62 -1.27
N ILE A 138 -10.79 8.78 -2.52
CA ILE A 138 -10.45 10.10 -3.09
C ILE A 138 -11.67 11.02 -3.03
N ARG A 139 -12.82 10.55 -3.52
CA ARG A 139 -14.08 11.33 -3.50
C ARG A 139 -14.51 11.72 -2.10
N GLN A 140 -14.46 10.78 -1.14
CA GLN A 140 -14.78 11.07 0.26
C GLN A 140 -13.83 12.10 0.88
N LYS A 141 -12.54 12.05 0.54
CA LYS A 141 -11.55 13.01 1.04
C LYS A 141 -11.82 14.40 0.46
N CYS A 142 -12.07 14.52 -0.83
CA CYS A 142 -12.45 15.79 -1.47
C CYS A 142 -13.73 16.36 -0.88
N GLN A 143 -14.76 15.53 -0.72
CA GLN A 143 -16.06 15.96 -0.17
C GLN A 143 -15.95 16.50 1.27
N LYS A 144 -15.14 15.87 2.12
CA LYS A 144 -14.87 16.36 3.49
C LYS A 144 -14.19 17.73 3.52
N ALA A 145 -13.49 18.09 2.45
CA ALA A 145 -12.80 19.37 2.30
C ALA A 145 -13.61 20.41 1.48
N GLY A 146 -14.89 20.15 1.17
CA GLY A 146 -15.72 21.05 0.40
C GLY A 146 -15.47 21.05 -1.11
N CYS A 147 -14.73 20.04 -1.60
CA CYS A 147 -14.47 19.85 -3.03
C CYS A 147 -15.27 18.67 -3.58
N SER A 148 -15.53 18.66 -4.88
CA SER A 148 -16.03 17.49 -5.59
C SER A 148 -15.05 17.05 -6.67
N ILE A 149 -15.09 15.75 -7.03
CA ILE A 149 -14.30 15.17 -8.10
C ILE A 149 -15.10 14.01 -8.71
N ASP A 150 -15.21 13.99 -10.04
CA ASP A 150 -15.93 12.92 -10.73
C ASP A 150 -15.11 11.63 -10.84
N GLN A 151 -15.78 10.54 -11.23
CA GLN A 151 -15.16 9.22 -11.32
C GLN A 151 -14.08 9.14 -12.40
N VAL A 152 -14.28 9.84 -13.52
CA VAL A 152 -13.33 9.85 -14.66
C VAL A 152 -12.05 10.57 -14.24
N THR A 153 -12.18 11.74 -13.59
CA THR A 153 -11.06 12.52 -13.07
C THR A 153 -10.30 11.76 -11.98
N CYS A 154 -11.00 11.03 -11.10
CA CYS A 154 -10.33 10.12 -10.15
C CYS A 154 -9.52 9.03 -10.85
N SER A 155 -10.06 8.44 -11.92
CA SER A 155 -9.33 7.42 -12.69
C SER A 155 -8.07 7.99 -13.36
N ILE A 156 -8.16 9.22 -13.91
CA ILE A 156 -7.01 9.93 -14.47
C ILE A 156 -5.95 10.21 -13.40
N LEU A 157 -6.36 10.60 -12.18
CA LEU A 157 -5.44 10.80 -11.06
C LEU A 157 -4.71 9.49 -10.71
N ILE A 158 -5.44 8.36 -10.61
CA ILE A 158 -4.86 7.06 -10.32
C ILE A 158 -3.92 6.59 -11.43
N ASP A 159 -4.31 6.74 -12.70
CA ASP A 159 -3.49 6.38 -13.86
C ASP A 159 -2.20 7.22 -13.92
N ARG A 160 -2.26 8.48 -13.47
CA ARG A 160 -1.14 9.40 -13.47
C ARG A 160 -0.18 9.16 -12.30
N CYS A 161 -0.71 9.01 -11.08
CA CYS A 161 0.06 8.95 -9.84
C CYS A 161 0.36 7.53 -9.37
N GLY A 162 -0.29 6.52 -9.97
CA GLY A 162 -0.23 5.12 -9.53
C GLY A 162 -1.20 4.83 -8.40
N THR A 163 -1.16 3.57 -7.90
CA THR A 163 -2.09 3.06 -6.87
C THR A 163 -1.53 3.12 -5.44
N ALA A 164 -0.33 3.69 -5.25
CA ALA A 164 0.25 3.84 -3.93
C ALA A 164 -0.58 4.82 -3.09
N MET A 165 -1.18 4.32 -2.03
CA MET A 165 -2.13 5.06 -1.19
C MET A 165 -1.54 6.37 -0.66
N GLU A 166 -0.30 6.34 -0.17
CA GLU A 166 0.39 7.54 0.33
C GLU A 166 0.49 8.63 -0.73
N THR A 167 0.96 8.26 -1.93
CA THR A 167 1.09 9.19 -3.06
C THR A 167 -0.27 9.74 -3.46
N LEU A 168 -1.28 8.87 -3.65
CA LEU A 168 -2.63 9.31 -4.01
C LEU A 168 -3.23 10.26 -2.98
N MET A 169 -3.06 10.00 -1.69
CA MET A 169 -3.59 10.88 -0.64
C MET A 169 -2.88 12.22 -0.62
N ARG A 170 -1.55 12.25 -0.82
CA ARG A 170 -0.76 13.49 -0.94
C ARG A 170 -1.13 14.31 -2.17
N GLU A 171 -1.28 13.65 -3.33
CA GLU A 171 -1.68 14.32 -4.57
C GLU A 171 -3.12 14.86 -4.46
N THR A 172 -4.02 14.12 -3.78
CA THR A 172 -5.37 14.59 -3.49
C THR A 172 -5.36 15.82 -2.57
N ASP A 173 -4.48 15.86 -1.54
CA ASP A 173 -4.36 17.02 -0.66
C ASP A 173 -3.89 18.26 -1.43
N LYS A 174 -2.96 18.11 -2.38
CA LYS A 174 -2.52 19.21 -3.24
C LYS A 174 -3.66 19.74 -4.11
N LEU A 175 -4.47 18.86 -4.70
CA LEU A 175 -5.64 19.23 -5.49
C LEU A 175 -6.68 19.99 -4.66
N ILE A 176 -6.95 19.51 -3.45
CA ILE A 176 -7.86 20.17 -2.49
C ILE A 176 -7.31 21.56 -2.14
N ALA A 177 -6.03 21.66 -1.78
CA ALA A 177 -5.40 22.94 -1.43
C ALA A 177 -5.37 23.93 -2.61
N TYR A 178 -5.19 23.43 -3.84
CA TYR A 178 -5.22 24.25 -5.04
C TYR A 178 -6.62 24.79 -5.35
N ARG A 179 -7.64 23.92 -5.23
CA ARG A 179 -9.01 24.29 -5.62
C ARG A 179 -9.76 25.01 -4.50
N MET A 180 -9.42 24.72 -3.23
CA MET A 180 -10.04 25.20 -2.00
C MET A 180 -11.53 24.84 -1.89
N GLN A 181 -12.34 25.09 -2.91
CA GLN A 181 -13.78 24.75 -2.99
C GLN A 181 -14.18 24.47 -4.45
N GLY A 182 -15.23 23.63 -4.63
CA GLY A 182 -15.82 23.35 -5.94
C GLY A 182 -15.23 22.13 -6.62
N ASP A 183 -15.36 22.08 -7.94
CA ASP A 183 -15.05 20.89 -8.74
C ASP A 183 -13.58 20.79 -9.10
N ILE A 184 -12.94 19.70 -8.76
CA ILE A 184 -11.61 19.32 -9.20
C ILE A 184 -11.73 18.72 -10.60
N THR A 185 -11.12 19.36 -11.58
CA THR A 185 -11.20 19.01 -12.99
C THR A 185 -9.98 18.21 -13.45
N ARG A 186 -10.09 17.60 -14.65
CA ARG A 186 -8.96 16.97 -15.31
C ARG A 186 -7.78 17.93 -15.49
N ALA A 187 -8.04 19.18 -15.85
CA ALA A 187 -6.99 20.19 -16.03
C ALA A 187 -6.23 20.45 -14.73
N ASP A 188 -6.92 20.48 -13.59
CA ASP A 188 -6.30 20.63 -12.28
C ASP A 188 -5.38 19.44 -11.97
N VAL A 189 -5.83 18.21 -12.26
CA VAL A 189 -5.02 17.00 -12.08
C VAL A 189 -3.75 17.07 -12.94
N GLU A 190 -3.87 17.46 -14.22
CA GLU A 190 -2.73 17.57 -15.13
C GLU A 190 -1.73 18.65 -14.69
N LEU A 191 -2.21 19.76 -14.13
CA LEU A 191 -1.40 20.89 -13.70
C LEU A 191 -0.70 20.66 -12.36
N VAL A 192 -1.40 20.13 -11.37
CA VAL A 192 -0.97 20.12 -9.95
C VAL A 192 -0.24 18.83 -9.58
N THR A 193 -0.60 17.70 -10.22
CA THR A 193 -0.10 16.41 -9.77
C THR A 193 1.14 15.96 -10.52
N HIS A 194 2.05 15.31 -9.77
CA HIS A 194 3.20 14.65 -10.39
C HIS A 194 2.81 13.31 -11.01
N LYS A 195 3.36 13.07 -12.19
CA LYS A 195 3.23 11.79 -12.86
C LYS A 195 4.23 10.80 -12.28
N SER A 196 3.80 9.57 -11.95
CA SER A 196 4.71 8.55 -11.46
C SER A 196 5.71 8.13 -12.54
N LEU A 197 6.88 7.64 -12.12
CA LEU A 197 7.88 7.11 -13.04
C LEU A 197 7.29 6.01 -13.93
N GLU A 198 6.55 5.07 -13.33
CA GLU A 198 5.91 3.96 -14.04
C GLU A 198 4.92 4.47 -15.11
N SER A 199 4.12 5.47 -14.78
CA SER A 199 3.19 6.11 -15.73
C SER A 199 3.92 6.83 -16.86
N SER A 200 5.00 7.54 -16.55
CA SER A 200 5.84 8.24 -17.53
C SER A 200 6.54 7.25 -18.46
N ILE A 201 7.10 6.19 -17.90
CA ILE A 201 7.75 5.11 -18.68
C ILE A 201 6.74 4.35 -19.54
N PHE A 202 5.52 4.14 -19.05
CA PHE A 202 4.46 3.53 -19.86
C PHE A 202 4.12 4.38 -21.10
N ASP A 203 4.07 5.71 -20.95
CA ASP A 203 3.89 6.61 -22.09
C ASP A 203 5.14 6.65 -23.00
N LEU A 204 6.34 6.54 -22.43
CA LEU A 204 7.57 6.41 -23.20
C LEU A 204 7.55 5.14 -24.06
N SER A 205 7.17 3.99 -23.49
CA SER A 205 7.06 2.73 -24.23
C SER A 205 6.04 2.82 -25.39
N LYS A 206 4.90 3.50 -25.16
CA LYS A 206 3.92 3.77 -26.22
C LYS A 206 4.47 4.69 -27.33
N ALA A 207 5.19 5.73 -26.95
CA ALA A 207 5.82 6.63 -27.93
C ALA A 207 6.85 5.90 -28.79
N LEU A 208 7.66 5.01 -28.19
CA LEU A 208 8.62 4.17 -28.89
C LEU A 208 7.96 3.16 -29.82
N LEU A 209 6.77 2.64 -29.47
CA LEU A 209 5.98 1.72 -30.28
C LEU A 209 5.13 2.41 -31.36
N GLY A 210 5.28 3.72 -31.56
CA GLY A 210 4.65 4.45 -32.66
C GLY A 210 3.50 5.39 -32.32
N SER A 211 3.04 5.43 -31.06
CA SER A 211 1.91 6.30 -30.64
C SER A 211 2.32 7.74 -30.31
N GLY A 212 3.28 8.32 -31.01
CA GLY A 212 3.73 9.69 -30.76
C GLY A 212 5.10 10.02 -31.37
N GLY A 213 5.78 9.00 -31.88
CA GLY A 213 7.05 9.13 -32.59
C GLY A 213 8.23 9.52 -31.70
N ARG A 214 9.40 9.63 -32.33
CA ARG A 214 10.69 9.92 -31.66
C ARG A 214 10.65 11.20 -30.84
N THR A 215 10.08 12.26 -31.39
CA THR A 215 10.01 13.58 -30.71
C THR A 215 9.32 13.47 -29.35
N ARG A 216 8.19 12.75 -29.29
CA ARG A 216 7.48 12.57 -28.03
C ARG A 216 8.26 11.71 -27.05
N ALA A 217 8.93 10.65 -27.53
CA ALA A 217 9.78 9.82 -26.69
C ALA A 217 10.94 10.61 -26.06
N PHE A 218 11.60 11.48 -26.86
CA PHE A 218 12.66 12.36 -26.35
C PHE A 218 12.15 13.39 -25.36
N GLN A 219 10.97 13.98 -25.57
CA GLN A 219 10.36 14.89 -24.58
C GLN A 219 10.15 14.20 -23.24
N ILE A 220 9.53 12.99 -23.23
CA ILE A 220 9.29 12.24 -21.99
C ILE A 220 10.62 11.88 -21.33
N LEU A 221 11.62 11.46 -22.07
CA LEU A 221 12.92 11.13 -21.52
C LEU A 221 13.62 12.35 -20.92
N ASN A 222 13.55 13.50 -21.57
CA ASN A 222 14.10 14.75 -21.05
C ASN A 222 13.37 15.19 -19.76
N ASP A 223 12.05 15.05 -19.70
CA ASP A 223 11.26 15.33 -18.50
C ASP A 223 11.70 14.43 -17.33
N LEU A 224 11.96 13.14 -17.58
CA LEU A 224 12.46 12.22 -16.57
C LEU A 224 13.86 12.61 -16.06
N PHE A 225 14.77 13.02 -16.94
CA PHE A 225 16.08 13.52 -16.52
C PHE A 225 15.99 14.84 -15.74
N THR A 226 15.09 15.73 -16.12
CA THR A 226 14.81 16.97 -15.37
C THR A 226 14.30 16.68 -13.96
N GLN A 227 13.53 15.59 -13.80
CA GLN A 227 13.08 15.07 -12.50
C GLN A 227 14.18 14.33 -11.73
N ARG A 228 15.41 14.28 -12.26
CA ARG A 228 16.57 13.59 -11.69
C ARG A 228 16.37 12.08 -11.52
N GLU A 229 15.57 11.46 -12.39
CA GLU A 229 15.45 10.01 -12.41
C GLU A 229 16.73 9.37 -12.95
N GLU A 230 17.22 8.34 -12.27
CA GLU A 230 18.44 7.62 -12.63
C GLU A 230 18.28 6.85 -13.96
N PRO A 231 19.23 6.97 -14.93
CA PRO A 231 19.12 6.28 -16.21
C PRO A 231 18.95 4.77 -16.10
N THR A 232 19.64 4.14 -15.14
CA THR A 232 19.54 2.69 -14.89
C THR A 232 18.14 2.31 -14.38
N ARG A 233 17.53 3.16 -13.58
CA ARG A 233 16.16 2.98 -13.08
C ARG A 233 15.15 3.15 -14.21
N ILE A 234 15.32 4.16 -15.08
CA ILE A 234 14.50 4.37 -16.28
C ILE A 234 14.55 3.12 -17.17
N LEU A 235 15.75 2.62 -17.46
CA LEU A 235 15.93 1.43 -18.31
C LEU A 235 15.29 0.19 -17.69
N SER A 236 15.47 -0.05 -16.40
CA SER A 236 14.88 -1.19 -15.69
C SER A 236 13.35 -1.17 -15.75
N VAL A 237 12.73 0.00 -15.49
CA VAL A 237 11.26 0.15 -15.54
C VAL A 237 10.75 0.03 -16.98
N LEU A 238 11.50 0.56 -17.97
CA LEU A 238 11.15 0.49 -19.40
C LEU A 238 11.16 -0.97 -19.89
N SER A 239 12.21 -1.73 -19.56
CA SER A 239 12.27 -3.16 -19.88
C SER A 239 11.09 -3.91 -19.25
N GLY A 240 10.78 -3.63 -17.99
CA GLY A 240 9.59 -4.19 -17.33
C GLY A 240 8.28 -3.84 -18.05
N SER A 241 8.15 -2.61 -18.56
CA SER A 241 6.97 -2.15 -19.31
C SER A 241 6.80 -2.92 -20.64
N PHE A 242 7.88 -3.17 -21.37
CA PHE A 242 7.82 -3.99 -22.59
C PHE A 242 7.47 -5.44 -22.30
N ILE A 243 8.01 -6.02 -21.22
CA ILE A 243 7.65 -7.37 -20.76
C ILE A 243 6.15 -7.44 -20.43
N ASP A 244 5.62 -6.44 -19.74
CA ASP A 244 4.20 -6.39 -19.36
C ASP A 244 3.30 -6.24 -20.59
N LEU A 245 3.66 -5.42 -21.57
CA LEU A 245 2.97 -5.31 -22.85
C LEU A 245 2.99 -6.64 -23.63
N TYR A 246 4.15 -7.31 -23.66
CA TYR A 246 4.28 -8.61 -24.32
C TYR A 246 3.40 -9.68 -23.66
N ARG A 247 3.43 -9.76 -22.32
CA ARG A 247 2.58 -10.70 -21.55
C ARG A 247 1.10 -10.42 -21.77
N ALA A 248 0.70 -9.14 -21.72
CA ALA A 248 -0.68 -8.72 -21.96
C ALA A 248 -1.12 -9.08 -23.38
N LYS A 249 -0.25 -8.90 -24.40
CA LYS A 249 -0.56 -9.29 -25.78
C LYS A 249 -0.69 -10.80 -25.94
N ALA A 250 0.20 -11.57 -25.33
CA ALA A 250 0.14 -13.02 -25.35
C ALA A 250 -1.15 -13.54 -24.71
N ALA A 251 -1.51 -13.00 -23.53
CA ALA A 251 -2.75 -13.34 -22.84
C ALA A 251 -3.99 -12.94 -23.65
N HIS A 252 -4.01 -11.72 -24.20
CA HIS A 252 -5.10 -11.25 -25.07
C HIS A 252 -5.31 -12.16 -26.29
N ASN A 253 -4.21 -12.57 -26.97
CA ASN A 253 -4.29 -13.48 -28.11
C ASN A 253 -4.76 -14.89 -27.73
N ALA A 254 -4.57 -15.29 -26.47
CA ALA A 254 -5.07 -16.54 -25.89
C ALA A 254 -6.50 -16.43 -25.32
N GLY A 255 -7.21 -15.30 -25.54
CA GLY A 255 -8.55 -15.06 -25.00
C GLY A 255 -8.60 -14.87 -23.48
N LYS A 256 -7.47 -14.57 -22.85
CA LYS A 256 -7.37 -14.33 -21.41
C LYS A 256 -7.59 -12.87 -21.07
N THR A 257 -8.01 -12.63 -19.83
CA THR A 257 -8.26 -11.29 -19.28
C THR A 257 -7.08 -10.74 -18.50
N ALA A 258 -7.13 -9.45 -18.14
CA ALA A 258 -6.16 -8.85 -17.24
C ALA A 258 -6.12 -9.56 -15.87
N ASN A 259 -7.28 -9.99 -15.36
CA ASN A 259 -7.37 -10.72 -14.08
C ASN A 259 -6.69 -12.08 -14.13
N ASP A 260 -6.78 -12.79 -15.27
CA ASP A 260 -6.05 -14.06 -15.46
C ASP A 260 -4.53 -13.83 -15.39
N LEU A 261 -4.04 -12.74 -16.00
CA LEU A 261 -2.62 -12.40 -15.95
C LEU A 261 -2.17 -12.02 -14.54
N LEU A 262 -3.00 -11.28 -13.80
CA LEU A 262 -2.76 -10.90 -12.41
C LEU A 262 -2.75 -12.10 -11.45
N SER A 263 -3.49 -13.16 -11.78
CA SER A 263 -3.48 -14.40 -10.98
C SER A 263 -2.19 -15.21 -11.16
N ILE A 264 -1.55 -15.11 -12.34
CA ILE A 264 -0.32 -15.85 -12.67
C ILE A 264 0.92 -15.11 -12.16
N TYR A 265 0.95 -13.80 -12.33
CA TYR A 265 2.11 -12.97 -11.97
C TYR A 265 1.79 -12.01 -10.82
N GLN A 266 2.70 -11.92 -9.85
CA GLN A 266 2.55 -11.03 -8.70
C GLN A 266 2.95 -9.58 -9.07
N TYR A 267 1.99 -8.77 -9.49
CA TYR A 267 2.23 -7.36 -9.86
C TYR A 267 2.23 -6.40 -8.66
N GLY A 268 1.73 -6.82 -7.50
CA GLY A 268 1.67 -5.97 -6.31
C GLY A 268 0.98 -4.63 -6.58
N LYS A 269 1.65 -3.51 -6.25
CA LYS A 269 1.15 -2.15 -6.49
C LYS A 269 1.08 -1.74 -7.98
N ARG A 270 1.64 -2.56 -8.89
CA ARG A 270 1.70 -2.28 -10.34
C ARG A 270 0.54 -2.87 -11.14
N GLN A 271 -0.51 -3.40 -10.51
CA GLN A 271 -1.67 -4.00 -11.19
C GLN A 271 -2.34 -3.06 -12.20
N PHE A 272 -2.36 -1.74 -11.94
CA PHE A 272 -2.91 -0.75 -12.85
C PHE A 272 -2.19 -0.72 -14.20
N LEU A 273 -0.88 -1.03 -14.25
CA LEU A 273 -0.12 -1.09 -15.50
C LEU A 273 -0.59 -2.25 -16.40
N VAL A 274 -0.99 -3.37 -15.80
CA VAL A 274 -1.55 -4.52 -16.54
C VAL A 274 -2.86 -4.13 -17.22
N ASN A 275 -3.75 -3.45 -16.50
CA ASN A 275 -5.01 -2.95 -17.06
C ASN A 275 -4.77 -1.96 -18.21
N ASN A 276 -3.80 -1.04 -18.03
CA ASN A 276 -3.39 -0.11 -19.07
C ASN A 276 -2.79 -0.84 -20.27
N ALA A 277 -1.92 -1.84 -20.04
CA ALA A 277 -1.35 -2.66 -21.10
C ALA A 277 -2.45 -3.39 -21.89
N PHE A 278 -3.41 -4.05 -21.22
CA PHE A 278 -4.52 -4.73 -21.90
C PHE A 278 -5.36 -3.81 -22.78
N ARG A 279 -5.58 -2.57 -22.36
CA ARG A 279 -6.29 -1.56 -23.15
C ARG A 279 -5.55 -1.18 -24.43
N ASP A 280 -4.21 -1.17 -24.40
CA ASP A 280 -3.38 -0.69 -25.50
C ASP A 280 -2.86 -1.80 -26.42
N VAL A 281 -2.72 -3.06 -25.95
CA VAL A 281 -2.17 -4.17 -26.74
C VAL A 281 -2.91 -4.54 -28.03
N PRO A 282 -4.22 -4.27 -28.23
CA PRO A 282 -4.84 -4.47 -29.53
C PRO A 282 -4.15 -3.74 -30.68
N ARG A 283 -3.49 -2.61 -30.37
CA ARG A 283 -2.79 -1.74 -31.33
C ARG A 283 -1.42 -2.26 -31.77
N TYR A 284 -0.85 -3.24 -31.05
CA TYR A 284 0.52 -3.73 -31.26
C TYR A 284 0.54 -5.14 -31.80
N SER A 285 1.50 -5.45 -32.69
CA SER A 285 1.75 -6.82 -33.16
C SER A 285 2.71 -7.54 -32.21
N MET A 286 2.59 -8.89 -32.13
CA MET A 286 3.56 -9.72 -31.38
C MET A 286 4.98 -9.58 -31.90
N ARG A 287 5.15 -9.40 -33.25
CA ARG A 287 6.47 -9.19 -33.85
C ARG A 287 7.12 -7.90 -33.36
N MET A 288 6.33 -6.80 -33.30
CA MET A 288 6.82 -5.51 -32.81
C MET A 288 7.27 -5.63 -31.35
N LEU A 289 6.45 -6.23 -30.49
CA LEU A 289 6.77 -6.38 -29.07
C LEU A 289 7.98 -7.29 -28.81
N ARG A 290 8.15 -8.36 -29.61
CA ARG A 290 9.35 -9.21 -29.53
C ARG A 290 10.62 -8.47 -29.95
N GLY A 291 10.54 -7.59 -30.93
CA GLY A 291 11.68 -6.78 -31.37
C GLY A 291 12.07 -5.68 -30.39
N SER A 292 11.23 -5.40 -29.38
CA SER A 292 11.47 -4.38 -28.35
C SER A 292 12.00 -4.96 -27.04
N LEU A 293 12.00 -6.29 -26.89
CA LEU A 293 12.58 -7.04 -25.76
C LEU A 293 14.04 -7.37 -26.01
#